data_cd8f388f177632224623fb6a65a53d51
#
_entry.id   cd8f388f177632224623fb6a65a53d51
#
_cell.length_a   1.000
_cell.length_b   1.000
_cell.length_c   1.000
_cell.angle_alpha   90.00
_cell.angle_beta   90.00
_cell.angle_gamma   90.00
#
_symmetry.space_group_name_H-M   'P 1'
#
loop_
_entity.id
_entity.type
_entity.pdbx_description
1 polymer ?
#
loop_
_entity_poly.entity_id
_entity_poly.type
_entity_poly.pdbx_seq_one_letter_code
_entity_poly.pdbx_strand_id
1 'polypeptide(L)'
;MAVSDVPAAGEISASEALDVRREIYSHDKLTPADMDLVFRTAQKSTGRDSVEWTNLFSEAVTDYVVRQNEPADYIPQEKADWLVAKLKEKGGIATASEFAMLIDMMKNALGVPPSLSAFALREIETAIVSGHHSAIGGEDHAAGTVTKADVEALRSVLYAATTGSVGHVTREEAEALFDIAHATAQGACDPAFDELFARAVGNYLMGICLHIQTRDEVLRRDQWLDAPDSLAGFFSRMFKPGPSFLSLLLSGK
;
A
#
# COMPACT_ATOMS: atom_id res chain seq x y z
N MET A 1 41.52 -10.81 13.51
CA MET A 1 41.19 -9.48 14.06
C MET A 1 39.70 -9.32 13.92
N ALA A 2 38.95 -9.54 14.99
CA ALA A 2 37.51 -9.28 15.00
C ALA A 2 37.34 -7.76 15.12
N VAL A 3 36.80 -7.14 14.08
CA VAL A 3 36.27 -5.78 14.19
C VAL A 3 35.08 -5.88 15.15
N SER A 4 35.27 -5.39 16.37
CA SER A 4 34.18 -5.23 17.32
C SER A 4 33.22 -4.20 16.73
N ASP A 5 32.10 -4.70 16.18
CA ASP A 5 30.96 -3.91 15.75
C ASP A 5 30.34 -3.27 17.01
N VAL A 6 30.83 -2.10 17.37
CA VAL A 6 30.16 -1.25 18.39
C VAL A 6 29.03 -0.54 17.62
N PRO A 7 27.76 -0.91 17.85
CA PRO A 7 26.66 -0.26 17.14
C PRO A 7 26.69 1.26 17.38
N ALA A 8 26.57 2.02 16.31
CA ALA A 8 26.35 3.46 16.43
C ALA A 8 25.03 3.68 17.21
N ALA A 9 24.97 4.71 18.05
CA ALA A 9 23.74 5.01 18.79
C ALA A 9 22.56 5.19 17.82
N GLY A 10 21.56 4.32 17.92
CA GLY A 10 20.39 4.32 17.05
C GLY A 10 20.42 3.32 15.90
N GLU A 11 21.41 2.41 15.88
CA GLU A 11 21.47 1.28 14.93
C GLU A 11 21.21 -0.03 15.66
N ILE A 12 20.32 -0.88 15.09
CA ILE A 12 20.06 -2.21 15.65
C ILE A 12 21.04 -3.18 15.03
N SER A 13 21.93 -3.74 15.87
CA SER A 13 22.97 -4.66 15.46
C SER A 13 22.44 -6.06 15.16
N ALA A 14 23.21 -6.86 14.40
CA ALA A 14 22.91 -8.27 14.15
C ALA A 14 22.83 -9.11 15.44
N SER A 15 23.65 -8.80 16.46
CA SER A 15 23.59 -9.49 17.75
C SER A 15 22.28 -9.19 18.51
N GLU A 16 21.84 -7.94 18.52
CA GLU A 16 20.56 -7.54 19.13
C GLU A 16 19.37 -8.18 18.40
N ALA A 17 19.41 -8.23 17.08
CA ALA A 17 18.41 -8.94 16.28
C ALA A 17 18.33 -10.44 16.65
N LEU A 18 19.48 -11.10 16.82
CA LEU A 18 19.53 -12.53 17.23
C LEU A 18 18.99 -12.74 18.64
N ASP A 19 19.23 -11.85 19.57
CA ASP A 19 18.71 -11.95 20.93
C ASP A 19 17.18 -11.77 20.95
N VAL A 20 16.65 -10.78 20.25
CA VAL A 20 15.21 -10.63 20.06
C VAL A 20 14.60 -11.85 19.40
N ARG A 21 15.24 -12.39 18.35
CA ARG A 21 14.78 -13.61 17.67
C ARG A 21 14.63 -14.79 18.62
N ARG A 22 15.65 -15.05 19.47
CA ARG A 22 15.61 -16.14 20.45
C ARG A 22 14.47 -15.98 21.45
N GLU A 23 14.19 -14.73 21.85
CA GLU A 23 13.13 -14.44 22.81
C GLU A 23 11.75 -14.69 22.21
N ILE A 24 11.44 -14.08 21.05
CA ILE A 24 10.09 -14.15 20.44
C ILE A 24 9.77 -15.55 19.88
N TYR A 25 10.75 -16.31 19.40
CA TYR A 25 10.57 -17.68 18.89
C TYR A 25 10.91 -18.76 19.94
N SER A 26 10.88 -18.41 21.23
CA SER A 26 11.04 -19.40 22.31
C SER A 26 9.80 -20.29 22.51
N HIS A 27 8.68 -19.94 21.89
CA HIS A 27 7.40 -20.65 21.93
C HIS A 27 6.80 -20.76 20.52
N ASP A 28 5.81 -21.65 20.37
CA ASP A 28 5.27 -22.05 19.06
C ASP A 28 4.52 -20.96 18.31
N LYS A 29 3.96 -19.96 19.02
CA LYS A 29 3.19 -18.86 18.42
C LYS A 29 3.60 -17.53 18.99
N LEU A 30 3.75 -16.54 18.10
CA LEU A 30 4.00 -15.17 18.49
C LEU A 30 2.79 -14.58 19.22
N THR A 31 3.04 -13.87 20.30
CA THR A 31 2.04 -13.22 21.14
C THR A 31 2.03 -11.72 20.95
N PRO A 32 1.00 -10.99 21.40
CA PRO A 32 1.02 -9.53 21.43
C PRO A 32 2.22 -8.95 22.18
N ALA A 33 2.69 -9.63 23.25
CA ALA A 33 3.86 -9.18 24.02
C ALA A 33 5.16 -9.29 23.21
N ASP A 34 5.29 -10.32 22.37
CA ASP A 34 6.44 -10.46 21.45
C ASP A 34 6.43 -9.32 20.42
N MET A 35 5.26 -8.99 19.89
CA MET A 35 5.13 -7.87 18.96
C MET A 35 5.44 -6.54 19.65
N ASP A 36 5.04 -6.33 20.91
CA ASP A 36 5.42 -5.15 21.66
C ASP A 36 6.93 -5.06 21.88
N LEU A 37 7.63 -6.19 22.06
CA LEU A 37 9.10 -6.24 22.12
C LEU A 37 9.70 -5.84 20.76
N VAL A 38 9.23 -6.44 19.67
CA VAL A 38 9.68 -6.16 18.30
C VAL A 38 9.52 -4.68 17.96
N PHE A 39 8.32 -4.10 18.19
CA PHE A 39 8.07 -2.68 17.90
C PHE A 39 8.83 -1.72 18.82
N ARG A 40 9.01 -2.05 20.10
CA ARG A 40 9.86 -1.26 21.01
C ARG A 40 11.33 -1.28 20.56
N THR A 41 11.81 -2.41 20.03
CA THR A 41 13.17 -2.48 19.48
C THR A 41 13.25 -1.63 18.20
N ALA A 42 12.27 -1.74 17.30
CA ALA A 42 12.20 -0.92 16.10
C ALA A 42 12.20 0.60 16.38
N GLN A 43 11.61 1.03 17.51
CA GLN A 43 11.61 2.44 17.92
C GLN A 43 13.02 3.01 18.22
N LYS A 44 14.01 2.16 18.47
CA LYS A 44 15.41 2.58 18.66
C LYS A 44 16.11 2.90 17.35
N SER A 45 15.57 2.38 16.23
CA SER A 45 16.15 2.52 14.90
C SER A 45 16.16 3.98 14.44
N THR A 46 17.26 4.37 13.82
CA THR A 46 17.42 5.63 13.07
C THR A 46 17.49 5.40 11.56
N GLY A 47 17.12 4.21 11.10
CA GLY A 47 17.07 3.84 9.69
C GLY A 47 18.36 3.23 9.12
N ARG A 48 19.38 2.98 9.97
CA ARG A 48 20.63 2.30 9.60
C ARG A 48 20.74 0.96 10.31
N ASP A 49 19.75 0.10 10.09
CA ASP A 49 19.68 -1.18 10.77
C ASP A 49 20.48 -2.25 10.04
N SER A 50 20.89 -3.28 10.79
CA SER A 50 21.49 -4.48 10.22
C SER A 50 20.46 -5.22 9.32
N VAL A 51 20.97 -5.96 8.35
CA VAL A 51 20.15 -6.80 7.47
C VAL A 51 19.40 -7.86 8.28
N GLU A 52 20.03 -8.39 9.32
CA GLU A 52 19.46 -9.37 10.25
C GLU A 52 18.24 -8.81 10.97
N TRP A 53 18.28 -7.53 11.40
CA TRP A 53 17.14 -6.87 12.00
C TRP A 53 16.01 -6.66 11.01
N THR A 54 16.31 -6.13 9.83
CA THR A 54 15.29 -5.89 8.79
C THR A 54 14.57 -7.19 8.41
N ASN A 55 15.31 -8.28 8.27
CA ASN A 55 14.74 -9.59 7.97
C ASN A 55 13.90 -10.13 9.13
N LEU A 56 14.40 -10.05 10.37
CA LEU A 56 13.65 -10.49 11.55
C LEU A 56 12.37 -9.70 11.73
N PHE A 57 12.42 -8.37 11.56
CA PHE A 57 11.27 -7.50 11.71
C PHE A 57 10.19 -7.86 10.69
N SER A 58 10.56 -8.03 9.43
CA SER A 58 9.64 -8.44 8.36
C SER A 58 9.06 -9.84 8.63
N GLU A 59 9.89 -10.81 9.01
CA GLU A 59 9.48 -12.19 9.32
C GLU A 59 8.50 -12.23 10.50
N ALA A 60 8.83 -11.60 11.62
CA ALA A 60 8.02 -11.65 12.83
C ALA A 60 6.63 -11.00 12.62
N VAL A 61 6.58 -9.85 11.94
CA VAL A 61 5.30 -9.19 11.65
C VAL A 61 4.49 -10.01 10.65
N THR A 62 5.13 -10.59 9.62
CA THR A 62 4.45 -11.46 8.65
C THR A 62 3.89 -12.72 9.32
N ASP A 63 4.66 -13.36 10.19
CA ASP A 63 4.20 -14.54 10.93
C ASP A 63 2.99 -14.21 11.80
N TYR A 64 3.05 -13.09 12.54
CA TYR A 64 1.98 -12.69 13.44
C TYR A 64 0.72 -12.20 12.71
N VAL A 65 0.87 -11.45 11.63
CA VAL A 65 -0.24 -10.77 10.94
C VAL A 65 -0.84 -11.64 9.83
N VAL A 66 -0.03 -12.48 9.17
CA VAL A 66 -0.44 -13.25 7.98
C VAL A 66 -0.58 -14.74 8.30
N ARG A 67 0.47 -15.38 8.81
CA ARG A 67 0.56 -16.85 8.88
C ARG A 67 -0.17 -17.47 10.06
N GLN A 68 -0.27 -16.77 11.18
CA GLN A 68 -0.92 -17.27 12.41
C GLN A 68 -2.44 -17.09 12.47
N ASN A 69 -3.05 -16.67 11.37
CA ASN A 69 -4.50 -16.46 11.29
C ASN A 69 -5.22 -17.66 10.66
N GLU A 70 -6.54 -17.70 10.80
CA GLU A 70 -7.42 -18.61 10.07
C GLU A 70 -8.46 -17.79 9.29
N PRO A 71 -8.50 -17.91 7.96
CA PRO A 71 -7.63 -18.73 7.13
C PRO A 71 -6.19 -18.19 7.09
N ALA A 72 -5.19 -19.11 7.00
CA ALA A 72 -3.80 -18.73 6.84
C ALA A 72 -3.60 -17.92 5.55
N ASP A 73 -2.55 -17.12 5.53
CA ASP A 73 -2.12 -16.30 4.40
C ASP A 73 -3.09 -15.15 4.03
N TYR A 74 -4.10 -14.86 4.85
CA TYR A 74 -4.95 -13.66 4.73
C TYR A 74 -4.69 -12.70 5.88
N ILE A 75 -4.72 -11.40 5.60
CA ILE A 75 -4.64 -10.36 6.63
C ILE A 75 -6.07 -10.02 7.10
N PRO A 76 -6.46 -10.38 8.34
CA PRO A 76 -7.73 -9.95 8.88
C PRO A 76 -7.76 -8.44 9.09
N GLN A 77 -8.94 -7.81 8.96
CA GLN A 77 -9.09 -6.37 9.18
C GLN A 77 -8.58 -5.93 10.56
N GLU A 78 -8.85 -6.70 11.61
CA GLU A 78 -8.39 -6.42 12.98
C GLU A 78 -6.85 -6.35 13.08
N LYS A 79 -6.14 -7.24 12.37
CA LYS A 79 -4.67 -7.24 12.33
C LYS A 79 -4.11 -6.08 11.52
N ALA A 80 -4.78 -5.72 10.42
CA ALA A 80 -4.44 -4.53 9.65
C ALA A 80 -4.60 -3.26 10.49
N ASP A 81 -5.74 -3.11 11.17
CA ASP A 81 -6.03 -1.97 12.04
C ASP A 81 -5.04 -1.87 13.21
N TRP A 82 -4.70 -3.01 13.83
CA TRP A 82 -3.68 -3.09 14.86
C TRP A 82 -2.31 -2.62 14.35
N LEU A 83 -1.88 -3.11 13.18
CA LEU A 83 -0.58 -2.74 12.60
C LEU A 83 -0.53 -1.24 12.26
N VAL A 84 -1.59 -0.72 11.63
CA VAL A 84 -1.70 0.71 11.31
C VAL A 84 -1.67 1.55 12.60
N ALA A 85 -2.35 1.12 13.67
CA ALA A 85 -2.30 1.80 14.95
C ALA A 85 -0.87 1.82 15.52
N LYS A 86 -0.16 0.69 15.48
CA LYS A 86 1.24 0.58 15.94
C LYS A 86 2.19 1.50 15.16
N LEU A 87 2.06 1.57 13.84
CA LEU A 87 2.87 2.46 13.01
C LEU A 87 2.53 3.95 13.29
N LYS A 88 1.25 4.26 13.50
CA LYS A 88 0.80 5.62 13.81
C LYS A 88 1.19 6.12 15.20
N GLU A 89 1.43 5.24 16.17
CA GLU A 89 1.90 5.64 17.53
C GLU A 89 3.15 6.53 17.50
N LYS A 90 3.97 6.39 16.47
CA LYS A 90 5.20 7.20 16.27
C LYS A 90 5.12 8.18 15.09
N GLY A 91 3.93 8.39 14.52
CA GLY A 91 3.71 9.36 13.46
C GLY A 91 3.71 8.79 12.04
N GLY A 92 3.69 7.46 11.89
CA GLY A 92 3.69 6.77 10.59
C GLY A 92 4.98 6.00 10.33
N ILE A 93 5.28 5.71 9.08
CA ILE A 93 6.51 5.03 8.66
C ILE A 93 7.68 6.01 8.73
N ALA A 94 8.66 5.70 9.59
CA ALA A 94 9.82 6.56 9.83
C ALA A 94 11.11 6.00 9.22
N THR A 95 11.17 4.70 8.90
CA THR A 95 12.38 4.04 8.41
C THR A 95 12.11 3.14 7.20
N ALA A 96 13.14 2.97 6.36
CA ALA A 96 13.08 2.05 5.23
C ALA A 96 12.80 0.60 5.65
N SER A 97 13.27 0.17 6.83
CA SER A 97 12.99 -1.16 7.39
C SER A 97 11.50 -1.38 7.66
N GLU A 98 10.79 -0.35 8.14
CA GLU A 98 9.35 -0.42 8.38
C GLU A 98 8.55 -0.45 7.09
N PHE A 99 8.97 0.33 6.11
CA PHE A 99 8.35 0.30 4.79
C PHE A 99 8.58 -1.06 4.11
N ALA A 100 9.81 -1.58 4.14
CA ALA A 100 10.15 -2.89 3.60
C ALA A 100 9.32 -4.00 4.29
N MET A 101 9.21 -3.98 5.61
CA MET A 101 8.37 -4.91 6.37
C MET A 101 6.92 -4.87 5.90
N LEU A 102 6.33 -3.68 5.74
CA LEU A 102 4.96 -3.52 5.30
C LEU A 102 4.74 -4.12 3.90
N ILE A 103 5.63 -3.81 2.97
CA ILE A 103 5.57 -4.33 1.59
C ILE A 103 5.76 -5.85 1.55
N ASP A 104 6.73 -6.39 2.28
CA ASP A 104 7.01 -7.83 2.32
C ASP A 104 5.84 -8.60 2.92
N MET A 105 5.25 -8.09 4.01
CA MET A 105 4.07 -8.67 4.63
C MET A 105 2.89 -8.70 3.65
N MET A 106 2.62 -7.59 2.96
CA MET A 106 1.53 -7.50 1.98
C MET A 106 1.76 -8.46 0.79
N LYS A 107 3.01 -8.60 0.31
CA LYS A 107 3.36 -9.53 -0.78
C LYS A 107 3.20 -11.00 -0.39
N ASN A 108 3.38 -11.34 0.88
CA ASN A 108 3.23 -12.69 1.40
C ASN A 108 1.77 -13.06 1.71
N ALA A 109 0.84 -12.10 1.63
CA ALA A 109 -0.58 -12.34 1.88
C ALA A 109 -1.34 -12.65 0.58
N LEU A 110 -2.30 -13.58 0.67
CA LEU A 110 -3.28 -13.85 -0.39
C LEU A 110 -4.42 -12.82 -0.41
N GLY A 111 -4.63 -12.09 0.69
CA GLY A 111 -5.63 -11.05 0.81
C GLY A 111 -5.18 -9.92 1.71
N VAL A 112 -5.22 -8.71 1.18
CA VAL A 112 -4.83 -7.47 1.87
C VAL A 112 -6.06 -6.58 2.02
N PRO A 113 -6.41 -6.13 3.23
CA PRO A 113 -7.50 -5.16 3.41
C PRO A 113 -7.21 -3.84 2.70
N PRO A 114 -8.20 -3.24 2.00
CA PRO A 114 -8.03 -1.97 1.29
C PRO A 114 -7.53 -0.82 2.16
N SER A 115 -7.89 -0.83 3.45
CA SER A 115 -7.42 0.16 4.43
C SER A 115 -5.90 0.12 4.64
N LEU A 116 -5.28 -1.05 4.53
CA LEU A 116 -3.84 -1.22 4.72
C LEU A 116 -3.07 -0.75 3.49
N SER A 117 -3.51 -1.08 2.28
CA SER A 117 -2.91 -0.58 1.04
C SER A 117 -3.07 0.93 0.90
N ALA A 118 -4.25 1.47 1.23
CA ALA A 118 -4.46 2.91 1.27
C ALA A 118 -3.55 3.60 2.29
N PHE A 119 -3.34 3.02 3.47
CA PHE A 119 -2.38 3.52 4.44
C PHE A 119 -0.96 3.56 3.85
N ALA A 120 -0.49 2.47 3.23
CA ALA A 120 0.83 2.43 2.62
C ALA A 120 1.02 3.49 1.51
N LEU A 121 0.00 3.72 0.68
CA LEU A 121 0.02 4.77 -0.34
C LEU A 121 0.08 6.18 0.26
N ARG A 122 -0.63 6.43 1.37
CA ARG A 122 -0.57 7.72 2.08
C ARG A 122 0.76 7.99 2.77
N GLU A 123 1.45 6.96 3.23
CA GLU A 123 2.81 7.10 3.75
C GLU A 123 3.80 7.49 2.62
N ILE A 124 3.64 6.91 1.41
CA ILE A 124 4.40 7.33 0.23
C ILE A 124 4.07 8.78 -0.15
N GLU A 125 2.79 9.17 -0.15
CA GLU A 125 2.35 10.55 -0.36
C GLU A 125 3.05 11.51 0.62
N THR A 126 3.04 11.16 1.91
CA THR A 126 3.68 11.96 2.97
C THR A 126 5.18 12.11 2.72
N ALA A 127 5.87 11.03 2.32
CA ALA A 127 7.29 11.06 1.99
C ALA A 127 7.57 11.99 0.78
N ILE A 128 6.77 11.90 -0.28
CA ILE A 128 6.89 12.75 -1.47
C ILE A 128 6.62 14.22 -1.13
N VAL A 129 5.54 14.51 -0.43
CA VAL A 129 5.14 15.88 -0.08
C VAL A 129 6.15 16.55 0.86
N SER A 130 6.72 15.80 1.80
CA SER A 130 7.73 16.30 2.74
C SER A 130 9.15 16.30 2.17
N GLY A 131 9.42 15.54 1.12
CA GLY A 131 10.75 15.32 0.57
C GLY A 131 11.60 14.29 1.33
N HIS A 132 11.02 13.59 2.32
CA HIS A 132 11.69 12.57 3.13
C HIS A 132 11.54 11.17 2.55
N HIS A 133 12.10 10.95 1.36
CA HIS A 133 12.01 9.68 0.62
C HIS A 133 12.82 8.56 1.26
N SER A 134 13.75 8.88 2.17
CA SER A 134 14.54 7.88 2.90
C SER A 134 13.67 6.96 3.77
N ALA A 135 12.51 7.43 4.25
CA ALA A 135 11.57 6.62 5.00
C ALA A 135 10.96 5.47 4.17
N ILE A 136 10.86 5.64 2.86
CA ILE A 136 10.34 4.62 1.93
C ILE A 136 11.44 3.94 1.10
N GLY A 137 12.70 4.08 1.51
CA GLY A 137 13.86 3.43 0.89
C GLY A 137 14.48 4.19 -0.29
N GLY A 138 14.07 5.44 -0.54
CA GLY A 138 14.67 6.34 -1.52
C GLY A 138 15.74 7.25 -0.93
N GLU A 139 16.22 8.19 -1.72
CA GLU A 139 17.06 9.31 -1.27
C GLU A 139 16.17 10.55 -1.10
N ASP A 140 16.48 11.39 -0.10
CA ASP A 140 15.70 12.61 0.15
C ASP A 140 15.86 13.61 -1.01
N HIS A 141 14.75 14.19 -1.43
CA HIS A 141 14.66 15.12 -2.54
C HIS A 141 13.87 16.38 -2.16
N ALA A 142 13.72 17.30 -3.10
CA ALA A 142 12.87 18.46 -2.91
C ALA A 142 11.42 18.03 -2.70
N ALA A 143 10.73 18.68 -1.75
CA ALA A 143 9.31 18.44 -1.46
C ALA A 143 8.44 18.50 -2.73
N GLY A 144 7.53 17.57 -2.88
CA GLY A 144 6.65 17.47 -4.05
C GLY A 144 7.31 16.92 -5.33
N THR A 145 8.52 16.34 -5.21
CA THR A 145 9.19 15.67 -6.34
C THR A 145 8.85 14.18 -6.33
N VAL A 146 8.41 13.64 -7.47
CA VAL A 146 8.22 12.19 -7.65
C VAL A 146 9.41 11.61 -8.37
N THR A 147 10.10 10.70 -7.72
CA THR A 147 11.26 10.01 -8.27
C THR A 147 10.88 8.64 -8.85
N LYS A 148 11.80 8.02 -9.59
CA LYS A 148 11.62 6.65 -10.04
C LYS A 148 11.49 5.66 -8.88
N ALA A 149 12.18 5.89 -7.76
CA ALA A 149 12.07 5.04 -6.57
C ALA A 149 10.67 5.11 -5.97
N ASP A 150 10.05 6.29 -5.93
CA ASP A 150 8.67 6.46 -5.45
C ASP A 150 7.68 5.71 -6.36
N VAL A 151 7.87 5.79 -7.68
CA VAL A 151 7.04 5.03 -8.63
C VAL A 151 7.14 3.53 -8.41
N GLU A 152 8.33 3.00 -8.12
CA GLU A 152 8.52 1.59 -7.80
C GLU A 152 7.90 1.22 -6.43
N ALA A 153 7.96 2.12 -5.44
CA ALA A 153 7.28 1.96 -4.17
C ALA A 153 5.75 1.90 -4.34
N LEU A 154 5.17 2.86 -5.07
CA LEU A 154 3.74 2.88 -5.42
C LEU A 154 3.31 1.61 -6.16
N ARG A 155 4.09 1.19 -7.16
CA ARG A 155 3.86 -0.04 -7.92
C ARG A 155 3.88 -1.27 -7.01
N SER A 156 4.81 -1.34 -6.06
CA SER A 156 4.94 -2.45 -5.13
C SER A 156 3.72 -2.56 -4.21
N VAL A 157 3.19 -1.43 -3.72
CA VAL A 157 1.96 -1.42 -2.90
C VAL A 157 0.76 -1.88 -3.73
N LEU A 158 0.55 -1.28 -4.90
CA LEU A 158 -0.58 -1.63 -5.77
C LEU A 158 -0.53 -3.10 -6.21
N TYR A 159 0.66 -3.62 -6.53
CA TYR A 159 0.82 -5.03 -6.88
C TYR A 159 0.49 -5.95 -5.71
N ALA A 160 1.03 -5.66 -4.52
CA ALA A 160 0.77 -6.46 -3.32
C ALA A 160 -0.72 -6.45 -2.94
N ALA A 161 -1.40 -5.32 -3.07
CA ALA A 161 -2.82 -5.19 -2.80
C ALA A 161 -3.69 -5.99 -3.78
N THR A 162 -3.33 -6.02 -5.07
CA THR A 162 -4.11 -6.71 -6.10
C THR A 162 -3.98 -8.23 -6.08
N THR A 163 -2.94 -8.80 -5.48
CA THR A 163 -2.76 -10.26 -5.40
C THR A 163 -3.83 -10.98 -4.58
N GLY A 164 -4.48 -10.30 -3.65
CA GLY A 164 -5.47 -10.90 -2.75
C GLY A 164 -6.91 -10.42 -2.94
N SER A 165 -7.12 -9.34 -3.64
CA SER A 165 -8.44 -8.84 -4.00
C SER A 165 -8.78 -9.22 -5.45
N VAL A 166 -9.95 -8.83 -5.93
CA VAL A 166 -10.50 -9.19 -7.26
C VAL A 166 -9.64 -8.68 -8.44
N GLY A 167 -8.37 -8.34 -8.20
CA GLY A 167 -7.43 -7.87 -9.23
C GLY A 167 -7.65 -6.43 -9.69
N HIS A 168 -8.46 -5.65 -8.95
CA HIS A 168 -8.77 -4.27 -9.28
C HIS A 168 -8.30 -3.31 -8.20
N VAL A 169 -7.83 -2.13 -8.62
CA VAL A 169 -7.54 -1.01 -7.74
C VAL A 169 -8.83 -0.59 -7.05
N THR A 170 -8.79 -0.44 -5.74
CA THR A 170 -9.92 -0.01 -4.93
C THR A 170 -10.14 1.50 -5.02
N ARG A 171 -11.26 1.98 -4.50
CA ARG A 171 -11.56 3.42 -4.46
C ARG A 171 -10.54 4.17 -3.60
N GLU A 172 -10.22 3.63 -2.43
CA GLU A 172 -9.30 4.22 -1.48
C GLU A 172 -7.88 4.33 -2.06
N GLU A 173 -7.45 3.34 -2.82
CA GLU A 173 -6.16 3.35 -3.53
C GLU A 173 -6.16 4.37 -4.68
N ALA A 174 -7.26 4.45 -5.43
CA ALA A 174 -7.40 5.45 -6.50
C ALA A 174 -7.40 6.87 -5.91
N GLU A 175 -8.13 7.12 -4.82
CA GLU A 175 -8.15 8.42 -4.13
C GLU A 175 -6.74 8.82 -3.67
N ALA A 176 -5.97 7.89 -3.05
CA ALA A 176 -4.60 8.17 -2.65
C ALA A 176 -3.69 8.54 -3.84
N LEU A 177 -3.84 7.87 -4.99
CA LEU A 177 -3.09 8.22 -6.19
C LEU A 177 -3.47 9.59 -6.76
N PHE A 178 -4.75 9.97 -6.68
CA PHE A 178 -5.20 11.31 -7.06
C PHE A 178 -4.64 12.39 -6.14
N ASP A 179 -4.58 12.11 -4.83
CA ASP A 179 -4.01 13.03 -3.84
C ASP A 179 -2.52 13.27 -4.12
N ILE A 180 -1.76 12.20 -4.43
CA ILE A 180 -0.35 12.30 -4.85
C ILE A 180 -0.23 13.16 -6.14
N ALA A 181 -1.01 12.85 -7.17
CA ALA A 181 -0.97 13.58 -8.44
C ALA A 181 -1.31 15.07 -8.24
N HIS A 182 -2.25 15.39 -7.35
CA HIS A 182 -2.60 16.76 -7.02
C HIS A 182 -1.49 17.48 -6.25
N ALA A 183 -0.95 16.82 -5.23
CA ALA A 183 0.12 17.38 -4.39
C ALA A 183 1.41 17.65 -5.17
N THR A 184 1.66 16.86 -6.23
CA THR A 184 2.88 16.95 -7.05
C THR A 184 2.69 17.71 -8.37
N ALA A 185 1.50 18.26 -8.63
CA ALA A 185 1.16 18.91 -9.90
C ALA A 185 2.07 20.07 -10.30
N GLN A 186 2.77 20.69 -9.35
CA GLN A 186 3.73 21.80 -9.58
C GLN A 186 5.18 21.36 -9.42
N GLY A 187 5.43 20.11 -9.05
CA GLY A 187 6.76 19.55 -8.82
C GLY A 187 7.34 18.84 -10.04
N ALA A 188 8.55 18.34 -9.89
CA ALA A 188 9.16 17.47 -10.89
C ALA A 188 8.61 16.04 -10.72
N CYS A 189 8.10 15.47 -11.80
CA CYS A 189 7.55 14.12 -11.82
C CYS A 189 8.32 13.23 -12.79
N ASP A 190 8.70 12.03 -12.35
CA ASP A 190 9.23 11.02 -13.25
C ASP A 190 8.11 10.59 -14.23
N PRO A 191 8.37 10.52 -15.54
CA PRO A 191 7.36 10.16 -16.55
C PRO A 191 6.68 8.80 -16.30
N ALA A 192 7.35 7.88 -15.57
CA ALA A 192 6.78 6.60 -15.21
C ALA A 192 5.59 6.73 -14.22
N PHE A 193 5.47 7.87 -13.52
CA PHE A 193 4.33 8.13 -12.64
C PHE A 193 3.04 8.34 -13.44
N ASP A 194 3.09 9.11 -14.53
CA ASP A 194 1.92 9.34 -15.39
C ASP A 194 1.40 8.03 -15.98
N GLU A 195 2.32 7.14 -16.38
CA GLU A 195 1.96 5.82 -16.90
C GLU A 195 1.34 4.93 -15.80
N LEU A 196 1.92 4.89 -14.60
CA LEU A 196 1.38 4.15 -13.47
C LEU A 196 0.00 4.66 -13.08
N PHE A 197 -0.15 5.97 -12.94
CA PHE A 197 -1.42 6.63 -12.60
C PHE A 197 -2.51 6.29 -13.62
N ALA A 198 -2.23 6.47 -14.91
CA ALA A 198 -3.20 6.18 -15.96
C ALA A 198 -3.64 4.70 -15.96
N ARG A 199 -2.71 3.77 -15.73
CA ARG A 199 -3.00 2.34 -15.64
C ARG A 199 -3.82 1.99 -14.40
N ALA A 200 -3.47 2.55 -13.25
CA ALA A 200 -4.18 2.31 -11.99
C ALA A 200 -5.62 2.85 -12.04
N VAL A 201 -5.81 4.09 -12.52
CA VAL A 201 -7.14 4.67 -12.71
C VAL A 201 -7.95 3.90 -13.76
N GLY A 202 -7.34 3.48 -14.87
CA GLY A 202 -7.98 2.63 -15.86
C GLY A 202 -8.44 1.29 -15.28
N ASN A 203 -7.61 0.65 -14.45
CA ASN A 203 -7.95 -0.59 -13.75
C ASN A 203 -9.11 -0.38 -12.77
N TYR A 204 -9.10 0.70 -11.98
CA TYR A 204 -10.20 1.08 -11.09
C TYR A 204 -11.52 1.25 -11.86
N LEU A 205 -11.52 2.00 -12.97
CA LEU A 205 -12.70 2.23 -13.78
C LEU A 205 -13.22 0.93 -14.40
N MET A 206 -12.34 0.03 -14.86
CA MET A 206 -12.73 -1.30 -15.32
C MET A 206 -13.39 -2.11 -14.20
N GLY A 207 -12.86 -2.05 -12.97
CA GLY A 207 -13.45 -2.71 -11.80
C GLY A 207 -14.88 -2.25 -11.53
N ILE A 208 -15.14 -0.94 -11.62
CA ILE A 208 -16.50 -0.38 -11.46
C ILE A 208 -17.42 -0.86 -12.58
N CYS A 209 -16.93 -0.90 -13.83
CA CYS A 209 -17.73 -1.33 -14.97
C CYS A 209 -18.05 -2.84 -14.93
N LEU A 210 -17.18 -3.63 -14.30
CA LEU A 210 -17.37 -5.07 -14.09
C LEU A 210 -18.19 -5.39 -12.83
N HIS A 211 -18.71 -4.37 -12.15
CA HIS A 211 -19.57 -4.57 -10.99
C HIS A 211 -20.68 -5.56 -11.34
N ILE A 212 -20.70 -6.69 -10.61
CA ILE A 212 -21.68 -7.76 -10.81
C ILE A 212 -23.06 -7.15 -10.64
N GLN A 213 -23.77 -7.01 -11.73
CA GLN A 213 -25.13 -6.48 -11.72
C GLN A 213 -25.99 -7.38 -10.82
N THR A 214 -26.78 -6.77 -9.95
CA THR A 214 -27.76 -7.52 -9.17
C THR A 214 -28.73 -8.21 -10.13
N ARG A 215 -29.34 -9.33 -9.68
CA ARG A 215 -30.32 -10.06 -10.51
C ARG A 215 -31.38 -9.14 -11.09
N ASP A 216 -31.80 -8.11 -10.34
CA ASP A 216 -32.80 -7.14 -10.77
C ASP A 216 -32.27 -6.18 -11.85
N GLU A 217 -30.97 -5.85 -11.82
CA GLU A 217 -30.32 -5.06 -12.87
C GLU A 217 -30.14 -5.88 -14.14
N VAL A 218 -29.79 -7.16 -14.02
CA VAL A 218 -29.72 -8.09 -15.15
C VAL A 218 -31.10 -8.25 -15.80
N LEU A 219 -32.15 -8.46 -15.00
CA LEU A 219 -33.53 -8.59 -15.50
C LEU A 219 -34.05 -7.31 -16.16
N ARG A 220 -33.68 -6.11 -15.65
CA ARG A 220 -34.00 -4.85 -16.32
C ARG A 220 -33.21 -4.67 -17.60
N ARG A 221 -32.02 -5.23 -17.69
CA ARG A 221 -31.19 -5.17 -18.89
C ARG A 221 -31.69 -6.10 -19.98
N ASP A 222 -32.29 -7.21 -19.64
CA ASP A 222 -32.92 -8.11 -20.64
C ASP A 222 -34.12 -7.45 -21.34
N GLN A 223 -34.78 -6.48 -20.71
CA GLN A 223 -35.87 -5.70 -21.33
C GLN A 223 -35.42 -4.84 -22.52
N TRP A 224 -34.10 -4.59 -22.70
CA TRP A 224 -33.61 -3.90 -23.90
C TRP A 224 -33.69 -4.77 -25.17
N LEU A 225 -33.70 -6.09 -25.01
CA LEU A 225 -33.87 -7.02 -26.13
C LEU A 225 -35.28 -6.94 -26.74
N ASP A 226 -36.26 -6.59 -25.92
CA ASP A 226 -37.67 -6.42 -26.32
C ASP A 226 -38.02 -5.00 -26.76
N ALA A 227 -37.08 -4.05 -26.56
CA ALA A 227 -37.29 -2.67 -26.97
C ALA A 227 -37.02 -2.51 -28.48
N PRO A 228 -37.90 -1.94 -29.27
CA PRO A 228 -37.70 -1.69 -30.71
C PRO A 228 -36.70 -0.55 -30.93
N ASP A 229 -35.50 -0.68 -30.43
CA ASP A 229 -34.45 0.32 -30.63
C ASP A 229 -33.76 0.11 -31.98
N SER A 230 -33.82 1.14 -32.82
CA SER A 230 -33.01 1.19 -34.03
C SER A 230 -31.51 1.22 -33.66
N LEU A 231 -30.65 0.55 -34.45
CA LEU A 231 -29.19 0.63 -34.33
C LEU A 231 -28.69 2.07 -34.20
N ALA A 232 -29.34 3.03 -34.83
CA ALA A 232 -29.08 4.47 -34.73
C ALA A 232 -29.31 5.01 -33.30
N GLY A 233 -30.31 4.53 -32.59
CA GLY A 233 -30.58 4.89 -31.19
C GLY A 233 -29.53 4.34 -30.23
N PHE A 234 -29.02 3.11 -30.48
CA PHE A 234 -27.95 2.50 -29.72
C PHE A 234 -26.65 3.31 -29.88
N PHE A 235 -26.25 3.62 -31.12
CA PHE A 235 -25.06 4.41 -31.39
C PHE A 235 -25.15 5.83 -30.85
N SER A 236 -26.33 6.48 -30.90
CA SER A 236 -26.50 7.83 -30.37
C SER A 236 -26.38 7.89 -28.85
N ARG A 237 -26.69 6.79 -28.12
CA ARG A 237 -26.48 6.69 -26.66
C ARG A 237 -25.02 6.39 -26.33
N MET A 238 -24.34 5.56 -27.13
CA MET A 238 -22.93 5.21 -26.96
C MET A 238 -22.00 6.39 -27.23
N PHE A 239 -22.39 7.26 -28.17
CA PHE A 239 -21.62 8.45 -28.56
C PHE A 239 -22.20 9.77 -28.03
N LYS A 240 -23.18 9.75 -27.13
CA LYS A 240 -23.49 10.97 -26.36
C LYS A 240 -22.25 11.31 -25.54
N PRO A 241 -21.61 12.47 -25.74
CA PRO A 241 -20.56 12.92 -24.85
C PRO A 241 -21.23 13.08 -23.48
N GLY A 242 -20.93 12.16 -22.57
CA GLY A 242 -21.17 12.37 -21.14
C GLY A 242 -20.44 13.66 -20.72
N PRO A 243 -20.82 14.29 -19.61
CA PRO A 243 -20.10 15.45 -19.13
C PRO A 243 -18.61 15.07 -19.11
N SER A 244 -17.80 15.87 -19.82
CA SER A 244 -16.40 15.53 -20.02
C SER A 244 -15.79 15.33 -18.65
N PHE A 245 -14.99 14.27 -18.50
CA PHE A 245 -14.28 13.95 -17.27
C PHE A 245 -13.52 15.16 -16.71
N LEU A 246 -13.01 16.03 -17.60
CA LEU A 246 -12.44 17.33 -17.28
C LEU A 246 -13.42 18.31 -16.62
N SER A 247 -14.71 18.25 -16.90
CA SER A 247 -15.68 19.15 -16.26
C SER A 247 -16.04 18.71 -14.84
N LEU A 248 -15.94 17.41 -14.54
CA LEU A 248 -16.10 16.87 -13.18
C LEU A 248 -14.87 17.20 -12.31
N LEU A 249 -13.66 17.17 -12.87
CA LEU A 249 -12.44 17.58 -12.20
C LEU A 249 -12.37 19.10 -11.90
N LEU A 250 -12.98 19.92 -12.74
CA LEU A 250 -12.95 21.40 -12.61
C LEU A 250 -14.13 21.96 -11.80
N SER A 251 -15.17 21.19 -11.49
CA SER A 251 -16.34 21.62 -10.73
C SER A 251 -16.30 21.32 -9.22
N GLY A 252 -15.24 20.70 -8.72
CA GLY A 252 -14.98 20.51 -7.30
C GLY A 252 -14.48 21.81 -6.66
N LYS A 253 -15.41 22.65 -6.21
CA LYS A 253 -15.18 23.68 -5.20
C LYS A 253 -15.59 23.15 -3.85
#